data_fd07555656826573e0d21479be504235
#
_entry.id   fd07555656826573e0d21479be504235
#
_cell.length_a   1.000
_cell.length_b   1.000
_cell.length_c   1.000
_cell.angle_alpha   90.00
_cell.angle_beta   90.00
_cell.angle_gamma   90.00
#
_symmetry.space_group_name_H-M   'P 1'
#
loop_
_entity.id
_entity.type
_entity.pdbx_description
1 polymer ?
#
loop_
_entity_poly.entity_id
_entity_poly.type
_entity_poly.pdbx_seq_one_letter_code
_entity_poly.pdbx_strand_id
1 'polypeptide(L)'
;MGFLLIVCQITYLTEIGQLIDLITAPEDNVDLSQFSLERHQLIVIYKTAYYSFYLPVALAMYHVGLSSPALHEQAKSILIPLGEYFQVQDDYLDCFGTPEQIGKIGTDILDNKCSWCVNTALKKCNAEQRKLLDVRARR
;
A
#
# COMPACT_ATOMS: atom_id res chain seq x y z
N MET A 1 -19.10 16.16 -15.99
CA MET A 1 -17.94 16.86 -15.41
C MET A 1 -17.31 16.10 -14.23
N GLY A 2 -18.09 15.67 -13.22
CA GLY A 2 -17.56 14.95 -12.04
C GLY A 2 -16.85 13.63 -12.32
N PHE A 3 -17.31 12.88 -13.29
CA PHE A 3 -16.73 11.58 -13.65
C PHE A 3 -15.25 11.67 -14.11
N LEU A 4 -14.95 12.58 -15.03
CA LEU A 4 -13.57 12.79 -15.49
C LEU A 4 -12.69 13.36 -14.37
N LEU A 5 -13.23 14.27 -13.58
CA LEU A 5 -12.50 14.91 -12.49
C LEU A 5 -12.06 13.90 -11.43
N ILE A 6 -12.94 12.97 -11.02
CA ILE A 6 -12.60 11.94 -10.04
C ILE A 6 -11.52 10.99 -10.57
N VAL A 7 -11.57 10.60 -11.85
CA VAL A 7 -10.53 9.76 -12.46
C VAL A 7 -9.18 10.47 -12.42
N CYS A 8 -9.10 11.73 -12.88
CA CYS A 8 -7.85 12.50 -12.85
C CYS A 8 -7.31 12.68 -11.42
N GLN A 9 -8.19 12.97 -10.47
CA GLN A 9 -7.83 13.14 -9.07
C GLN A 9 -7.23 11.84 -8.49
N ILE A 10 -7.89 10.71 -8.71
CA ILE A 10 -7.42 9.44 -8.15
C ILE A 10 -6.14 8.97 -8.87
N THR A 11 -6.02 9.19 -10.17
CA THR A 11 -4.75 8.93 -10.91
C THR A 11 -3.60 9.70 -10.28
N TYR A 12 -3.78 11.00 -10.04
CA TYR A 12 -2.77 11.84 -9.40
C TYR A 12 -2.38 11.32 -7.99
N LEU A 13 -3.37 10.95 -7.17
CA LEU A 13 -3.12 10.39 -5.84
C LEU A 13 -2.33 9.07 -5.93
N THR A 14 -2.64 8.23 -6.92
CA THR A 14 -1.95 6.96 -7.15
C THR A 14 -0.50 7.17 -7.57
N GLU A 15 -0.22 8.15 -8.44
CA GLU A 15 1.13 8.53 -8.85
C GLU A 15 1.95 9.05 -7.65
N ILE A 16 1.34 9.86 -6.78
CA ILE A 16 1.99 10.31 -5.53
C ILE A 16 2.27 9.11 -4.61
N GLY A 17 1.34 8.17 -4.47
CA GLY A 17 1.54 6.94 -3.70
C GLY A 17 2.70 6.10 -4.24
N GLN A 18 2.79 5.95 -5.56
CA GLN A 18 3.90 5.27 -6.22
C GLN A 18 5.24 6.00 -5.99
N LEU A 19 5.24 7.33 -6.07
CA LEU A 19 6.44 8.12 -5.77
C LEU A 19 6.91 7.90 -4.33
N ILE A 20 5.98 7.95 -3.35
CA ILE A 20 6.30 7.73 -1.93
C ILE A 20 6.90 6.33 -1.73
N ASP A 21 6.36 5.30 -2.39
CA ASP A 21 6.90 3.94 -2.35
C ASP A 21 8.36 3.90 -2.85
N LEU A 22 8.62 4.45 -4.03
CA LEU A 22 9.95 4.47 -4.65
C LEU A 22 10.99 5.23 -3.83
N ILE A 23 10.65 6.39 -3.25
CA ILE A 23 11.60 7.16 -2.44
C ILE A 23 11.79 6.58 -1.03
N THR A 24 10.86 5.75 -0.55
CA THR A 24 10.96 5.09 0.76
C THR A 24 11.89 3.87 0.69
N ALA A 25 11.86 3.15 -0.41
CA ALA A 25 12.65 1.95 -0.64
C ALA A 25 13.38 2.02 -2.01
N PRO A 26 14.40 2.89 -2.16
CA PRO A 26 15.21 2.94 -3.38
C PRO A 26 15.95 1.61 -3.59
N GLU A 27 16.00 1.12 -4.85
CA GLU A 27 16.66 -0.14 -5.18
C GLU A 27 18.15 -0.16 -4.80
N ASP A 28 18.84 0.97 -4.98
CA ASP A 28 20.29 1.07 -4.79
C ASP A 28 20.72 1.38 -3.34
N ASN A 29 19.80 1.74 -2.47
CA ASN A 29 20.13 2.16 -1.10
C ASN A 29 19.00 1.86 -0.13
N VAL A 30 19.06 0.69 0.50
CA VAL A 30 18.07 0.29 1.50
C VAL A 30 18.43 0.87 2.86
N ASP A 31 17.58 1.75 3.37
CA ASP A 31 17.64 2.32 4.70
C ASP A 31 16.38 1.97 5.50
N LEU A 32 16.47 0.91 6.29
CA LEU A 32 15.35 0.47 7.13
C LEU A 32 14.95 1.48 8.21
N SER A 33 15.70 2.58 8.42
CA SER A 33 15.29 3.66 9.32
C SER A 33 14.15 4.51 8.75
N GLN A 34 13.95 4.48 7.43
CA GLN A 34 12.87 5.14 6.74
C GLN A 34 11.55 4.35 6.78
N PHE A 35 11.62 3.09 7.23
CA PHE A 35 10.46 2.19 7.26
C PHE A 35 9.68 2.38 8.55
N SER A 36 8.37 2.49 8.43
CA SER A 36 7.42 2.47 9.55
C SER A 36 6.04 2.01 9.11
N LEU A 37 5.22 1.56 10.05
CA LEU A 37 3.82 1.19 9.75
C LEU A 37 3.02 2.39 9.23
N GLU A 38 3.32 3.60 9.71
CA GLU A 38 2.69 4.84 9.24
C GLU A 38 3.10 5.15 7.80
N ARG A 39 4.37 4.91 7.44
CA ARG A 39 4.85 5.05 6.06
C ARG A 39 4.22 4.02 5.14
N HIS A 40 4.16 2.76 5.57
CA HIS A 40 3.45 1.69 4.87
C HIS A 40 1.99 2.05 4.63
N GLN A 41 1.27 2.48 5.67
CA GLN A 41 -0.13 2.90 5.57
C GLN A 41 -0.32 4.03 4.54
N LEU A 42 0.55 5.04 4.57
CA LEU A 42 0.51 6.14 3.62
C LEU A 42 0.68 5.64 2.17
N ILE A 43 1.67 4.78 1.92
CA ILE A 43 1.90 4.17 0.61
C ILE A 43 0.64 3.42 0.16
N VAL A 44 0.11 2.54 1.00
CA VAL A 44 -1.03 1.68 0.68
C VAL A 44 -2.30 2.48 0.37
N ILE A 45 -2.61 3.49 1.17
CA ILE A 45 -3.78 4.35 0.94
C ILE A 45 -3.71 5.00 -0.45
N TYR A 46 -2.59 5.64 -0.75
CA TYR A 46 -2.46 6.43 -1.98
C TYR A 46 -2.17 5.57 -3.20
N LYS A 47 -1.29 4.56 -3.09
CA LYS A 47 -0.89 3.71 -4.20
C LYS A 47 -1.96 2.68 -4.59
N THR A 48 -2.77 2.19 -3.62
CA THR A 48 -3.67 1.04 -3.83
C THR A 48 -5.13 1.33 -3.48
N ALA A 49 -5.43 1.80 -2.25
CA ALA A 49 -6.80 1.84 -1.74
C ALA A 49 -7.71 2.77 -2.55
N TYR A 50 -7.23 3.93 -2.95
CA TYR A 50 -8.02 4.88 -3.72
C TYR A 50 -8.43 4.34 -5.08
N TYR A 51 -7.49 3.80 -5.88
CA TYR A 51 -7.83 3.40 -7.23
C TYR A 51 -8.52 2.03 -7.30
N SER A 52 -8.16 1.09 -6.42
CA SER A 52 -8.68 -0.28 -6.47
C SER A 52 -10.03 -0.42 -5.77
N PHE A 53 -10.24 0.32 -4.69
CA PHE A 53 -11.44 0.17 -3.85
C PHE A 53 -12.39 1.36 -3.98
N TYR A 54 -11.91 2.59 -3.79
CA TYR A 54 -12.80 3.74 -3.82
C TYR A 54 -13.23 4.12 -5.25
N LEU A 55 -12.30 4.21 -6.21
CA LEU A 55 -12.61 4.71 -7.55
C LEU A 55 -13.72 3.92 -8.26
N PRO A 56 -13.75 2.57 -8.29
CA PRO A 56 -14.81 1.82 -8.96
C PRO A 56 -16.19 2.12 -8.38
N VAL A 57 -16.29 2.22 -7.06
CA VAL A 57 -17.54 2.55 -6.38
C VAL A 57 -17.94 4.00 -6.65
N ALA A 58 -17.00 4.95 -6.57
CA ALA A 58 -17.26 6.35 -6.87
C ALA A 58 -17.76 6.56 -8.32
N LEU A 59 -17.20 5.82 -9.29
CA LEU A 59 -17.66 5.86 -10.67
C LEU A 59 -19.09 5.33 -10.80
N ALA A 60 -19.42 4.23 -10.13
CA ALA A 60 -20.78 3.70 -10.10
C ALA A 60 -21.75 4.70 -9.42
N MET A 61 -21.34 5.33 -8.31
CA MET A 61 -22.13 6.37 -7.64
C MET A 61 -22.44 7.53 -8.58
N TYR A 62 -21.43 8.06 -9.27
CA TYR A 62 -21.64 9.13 -10.27
C TYR A 62 -22.57 8.68 -11.42
N HIS A 63 -22.44 7.42 -11.88
CA HIS A 63 -23.27 6.88 -12.94
C HIS A 63 -24.77 6.88 -12.58
N VAL A 64 -25.10 6.58 -11.33
CA VAL A 64 -26.50 6.57 -10.85
C VAL A 64 -26.95 7.90 -10.21
N GLY A 65 -26.14 8.96 -10.34
CA GLY A 65 -26.50 10.30 -9.86
C GLY A 65 -26.24 10.54 -8.37
N LEU A 66 -25.55 9.66 -7.66
CA LEU A 66 -25.18 9.83 -6.24
C LEU A 66 -23.89 10.65 -6.14
N SER A 67 -23.97 11.96 -6.32
CA SER A 67 -22.82 12.87 -6.35
C SER A 67 -22.64 13.70 -5.08
N SER A 68 -23.40 13.43 -4.02
CA SER A 68 -23.29 14.15 -2.74
C SER A 68 -21.91 13.90 -2.10
N PRO A 69 -21.19 14.97 -1.68
CA PRO A 69 -19.92 14.84 -0.96
C PRO A 69 -20.02 13.94 0.29
N ALA A 70 -21.12 14.02 1.04
CA ALA A 70 -21.34 13.21 2.24
C ALA A 70 -21.39 11.72 1.93
N LEU A 71 -22.03 11.30 0.83
CA LEU A 71 -22.06 9.91 0.40
C LEU A 71 -20.68 9.42 -0.04
N HIS A 72 -19.90 10.26 -0.72
CA HIS A 72 -18.54 9.94 -1.11
C HIS A 72 -17.61 9.80 0.10
N GLU A 73 -17.75 10.65 1.13
CA GLU A 73 -16.99 10.50 2.39
C GLU A 73 -17.38 9.22 3.13
N GLN A 74 -18.67 8.90 3.16
CA GLN A 74 -19.13 7.61 3.73
C GLN A 74 -18.54 6.42 2.97
N ALA A 75 -18.54 6.45 1.64
CA ALA A 75 -17.90 5.40 0.83
C ALA A 75 -16.40 5.27 1.13
N LYS A 76 -15.67 6.38 1.23
CA LYS A 76 -14.23 6.38 1.58
C LYS A 76 -13.99 5.80 2.97
N SER A 77 -14.81 6.15 3.95
CA SER A 77 -14.65 5.66 5.34
C SER A 77 -14.76 4.14 5.47
N ILE A 78 -15.33 3.47 4.46
CA ILE A 78 -15.44 2.01 4.39
C ILE A 78 -14.36 1.43 3.46
N LEU A 79 -14.22 2.01 2.28
CA LEU A 79 -13.42 1.41 1.19
C LEU A 79 -11.92 1.63 1.37
N ILE A 80 -11.49 2.74 1.98
CA ILE A 80 -10.06 2.96 2.25
C ILE A 80 -9.51 1.96 3.27
N PRO A 81 -10.14 1.76 4.46
CA PRO A 81 -9.71 0.70 5.39
C PRO A 81 -9.78 -0.70 4.78
N LEU A 82 -10.73 -0.98 3.90
CA LEU A 82 -10.80 -2.26 3.19
C LEU A 82 -9.60 -2.44 2.25
N GLY A 83 -9.18 -1.38 1.57
CA GLY A 83 -7.98 -1.38 0.74
C GLY A 83 -6.69 -1.56 1.55
N GLU A 84 -6.61 -0.96 2.74
CA GLU A 84 -5.50 -1.19 3.68
C GLU A 84 -5.44 -2.66 4.12
N TYR A 85 -6.58 -3.22 4.54
CA TYR A 85 -6.67 -4.64 4.92
C TYR A 85 -6.22 -5.56 3.78
N PHE A 86 -6.67 -5.28 2.55
CA PHE A 86 -6.30 -6.05 1.36
C PHE A 86 -4.78 -6.05 1.15
N GLN A 87 -4.12 -4.89 1.27
CA GLN A 87 -2.67 -4.81 1.07
C GLN A 87 -1.88 -5.49 2.18
N VAL A 88 -2.32 -5.39 3.43
CA VAL A 88 -1.71 -6.15 4.55
C VAL A 88 -1.80 -7.65 4.29
N GLN A 89 -2.92 -8.13 3.74
CA GLN A 89 -3.08 -9.53 3.35
C GLN A 89 -2.16 -9.90 2.17
N ASP A 90 -2.04 -9.03 1.16
CA ASP A 90 -1.14 -9.25 0.02
C ASP A 90 0.32 -9.35 0.49
N ASP A 91 0.79 -8.41 1.31
CA ASP A 91 2.14 -8.41 1.90
C ASP A 91 2.40 -9.69 2.74
N TYR A 92 1.40 -10.14 3.50
CA TYR A 92 1.51 -11.38 4.27
C TYR A 92 1.63 -12.60 3.36
N LEU A 93 0.80 -12.68 2.35
CA LEU A 93 0.79 -13.78 1.38
C LEU A 93 2.06 -13.78 0.53
N ASP A 94 2.57 -12.60 0.13
CA ASP A 94 3.83 -12.48 -0.58
C ASP A 94 5.01 -13.05 0.23
N CYS A 95 5.02 -12.81 1.55
CA CYS A 95 6.07 -13.27 2.45
C CYS A 95 5.94 -14.76 2.84
N PHE A 96 4.73 -15.28 3.01
CA PHE A 96 4.47 -16.58 3.63
C PHE A 96 3.64 -17.54 2.77
N GLY A 97 3.02 -17.06 1.70
CA GLY A 97 2.22 -17.89 0.78
C GLY A 97 3.09 -18.74 -0.13
N THR A 98 2.56 -19.88 -0.55
CA THR A 98 3.24 -20.69 -1.58
C THR A 98 2.87 -20.20 -2.98
N PRO A 99 3.74 -20.41 -3.99
CA PRO A 99 3.42 -20.02 -5.38
C PRO A 99 2.10 -20.60 -5.89
N GLU A 100 1.72 -21.79 -5.42
CA GLU A 100 0.45 -22.42 -5.78
C GLU A 100 -0.76 -21.69 -5.19
N GLN A 101 -0.60 -21.08 -4.00
CA GLN A 101 -1.66 -20.34 -3.33
C GLN A 101 -1.83 -18.93 -3.91
N ILE A 102 -0.72 -18.24 -4.20
CA ILE A 102 -0.74 -16.84 -4.60
C ILE A 102 -0.61 -16.62 -6.12
N GLY A 103 -0.28 -17.65 -6.90
CA GLY A 103 -0.13 -17.58 -8.35
C GLY A 103 1.16 -16.86 -8.82
N LYS A 104 2.04 -16.47 -7.91
CA LYS A 104 3.32 -15.80 -8.18
C LYS A 104 4.37 -16.24 -7.16
N ILE A 105 5.65 -15.95 -7.42
CA ILE A 105 6.70 -16.00 -6.40
C ILE A 105 6.70 -14.65 -5.69
N GLY A 106 6.64 -14.63 -4.35
CA GLY A 106 6.74 -13.41 -3.56
C GLY A 106 8.13 -12.79 -3.66
N THR A 107 8.19 -11.48 -3.88
CA THR A 107 9.45 -10.74 -4.07
C THR A 107 9.63 -9.56 -3.13
N ASP A 108 8.67 -9.25 -2.27
CA ASP A 108 8.70 -8.05 -1.42
C ASP A 108 9.96 -7.95 -0.56
N ILE A 109 10.48 -9.10 -0.08
CA ILE A 109 11.74 -9.15 0.69
C ILE A 109 12.94 -8.88 -0.22
N LEU A 110 12.96 -9.46 -1.42
CA LEU A 110 14.05 -9.29 -2.38
C LEU A 110 14.11 -7.86 -2.93
N ASP A 111 12.94 -7.28 -3.16
CA ASP A 111 12.77 -5.92 -3.68
C ASP A 111 12.84 -4.85 -2.58
N ASN A 112 13.14 -5.25 -1.34
CA ASN A 112 13.25 -4.38 -0.16
C ASN A 112 12.01 -3.49 0.04
N LYS A 113 10.81 -4.01 -0.22
CA LYS A 113 9.57 -3.26 -0.09
C LYS A 113 9.30 -2.85 1.36
N CYS A 114 8.77 -1.64 1.55
CA CYS A 114 8.28 -1.15 2.83
C CYS A 114 6.96 -1.85 3.20
N SER A 115 6.97 -3.21 3.26
CA SER A 115 5.79 -4.04 3.48
C SER A 115 5.38 -4.08 4.95
N TRP A 116 4.15 -4.51 5.21
CA TRP A 116 3.64 -4.71 6.57
C TRP A 116 4.49 -5.72 7.36
N CYS A 117 4.98 -6.78 6.70
CA CYS A 117 5.78 -7.82 7.33
C CYS A 117 7.10 -7.28 7.87
N VAL A 118 7.87 -6.55 7.06
CA VAL A 118 9.16 -5.97 7.50
C VAL A 118 8.95 -4.93 8.59
N ASN A 119 7.95 -4.05 8.47
CA ASN A 119 7.66 -3.04 9.48
C ASN A 119 7.23 -3.65 10.81
N THR A 120 6.45 -4.73 10.78
CA THR A 120 6.07 -5.48 11.99
C THR A 120 7.29 -6.16 12.62
N ALA A 121 8.18 -6.73 11.83
CA ALA A 121 9.43 -7.31 12.30
C ALA A 121 10.32 -6.24 12.96
N LEU A 122 10.51 -5.08 12.31
CA LEU A 122 11.28 -3.95 12.86
C LEU A 122 10.74 -3.44 14.20
N LYS A 123 9.41 -3.41 14.36
CA LYS A 123 8.76 -2.99 15.61
C LYS A 123 8.92 -3.99 16.74
N LYS A 124 9.06 -5.30 16.43
CA LYS A 124 9.09 -6.39 17.43
C LYS A 124 10.49 -6.92 17.71
N CYS A 125 11.49 -6.65 16.85
CA CYS A 125 12.82 -7.19 16.96
C CYS A 125 13.58 -6.59 18.15
N ASN A 126 14.47 -7.40 18.77
CA ASN A 126 15.48 -6.92 19.71
C ASN A 126 16.70 -6.34 18.96
N ALA A 127 17.68 -5.79 19.73
CA ALA A 127 18.85 -5.14 19.14
C ALA A 127 19.73 -6.08 18.27
N GLU A 128 19.82 -7.36 18.59
CA GLU A 128 20.58 -8.35 17.81
C GLU A 128 19.85 -8.69 16.51
N GLN A 129 18.54 -8.92 16.60
CA GLN A 129 17.69 -9.17 15.43
C GLN A 129 17.66 -7.94 14.50
N ARG A 130 17.65 -6.72 15.05
CA ARG A 130 17.72 -5.50 14.25
C ARG A 130 19.00 -5.43 13.43
N LYS A 131 20.15 -5.76 14.02
CA LYS A 131 21.44 -5.81 13.29
C LYS A 131 21.41 -6.82 12.14
N LEU A 132 20.75 -7.97 12.34
CA LEU A 132 20.60 -8.97 11.27
C LEU A 132 19.74 -8.45 10.13
N LEU A 133 18.63 -7.78 10.43
CA LEU A 133 17.77 -7.15 9.40
C LEU A 133 18.54 -6.09 8.61
N ASP A 134 19.26 -5.19 9.29
CA ASP A 134 20.04 -4.12 8.63
C ASP A 134 21.16 -4.67 7.73
N VAL A 135 21.76 -5.82 8.06
CA VAL A 135 22.78 -6.48 7.23
C VAL A 135 22.17 -7.19 6.03
N ARG A 136 20.99 -7.79 6.19
CA ARG A 136 20.34 -8.56 5.12
C ARG A 136 19.68 -7.66 4.08
N ALA A 137 19.14 -6.54 4.51
CA ALA A 137 18.52 -5.56 3.61
C ALA A 137 19.53 -4.89 2.64
N ARG A 138 20.84 -4.95 2.92
CA ARG A 138 21.90 -4.35 2.08
C ARG A 138 22.51 -5.31 1.06
N ARG A 139 22.00 -6.52 0.93
CA ARG A 139 22.52 -7.56 0.03
C ARG A 139 21.61 -7.78 -1.17
#